data_cff0594bb1264e1747dea0447bede8c4
#
_entry.id   cff0594bb1264e1747dea0447bede8c4
#
_cell.length_a   1.000
_cell.length_b   1.000
_cell.length_c   1.000
_cell.angle_alpha   90.00
_cell.angle_beta   90.00
_cell.angle_gamma   90.00
#
_symmetry.space_group_name_H-M   'P 1'
#
loop_
_entity.id
_entity.type
_entity.pdbx_description
1 polymer ?
#
loop_
_entity_poly.entity_id
_entity_poly.type
_entity_poly.pdbx_seq_one_letter_code
_entity_poly.pdbx_strand_id
1 'polypeptide(L)' 'MHQTEETKFREQIDQWNDADEFSRCIEAIEAIPEQERGYLLTVKLSLAYSNLAVLGDHG' A
#
# COMPACT_ATOMS: atom_id res chain seq x y z
N MET A 1 -7.33 16.71 -2.94
CA MET A 1 -6.74 15.83 -3.96
C MET A 1 -7.79 15.51 -5.01
N HIS A 2 -7.40 15.51 -6.27
CA HIS A 2 -8.31 15.15 -7.35
C HIS A 2 -8.52 13.65 -7.42
N GLN A 3 -9.73 13.24 -7.80
CA GLN A 3 -10.06 11.82 -7.91
C GLN A 3 -9.11 11.07 -8.85
N THR A 4 -8.65 11.73 -9.92
CA THR A 4 -7.73 11.11 -10.86
C THR A 4 -6.41 10.75 -10.21
N GLU A 5 -5.86 11.63 -9.38
CA GLU A 5 -4.61 11.37 -8.67
C GLU A 5 -4.77 10.24 -7.66
N GLU A 6 -5.88 10.23 -6.96
CA GLU A 6 -6.19 9.20 -5.99
C GLU A 6 -6.34 7.84 -6.67
N THR A 7 -7.01 7.80 -7.81
CA THR A 7 -7.18 6.58 -8.59
C THR A 7 -5.83 6.06 -9.06
N LYS A 8 -4.96 6.93 -9.59
CA LYS A 8 -3.63 6.53 -10.04
C LYS A 8 -2.79 5.98 -8.89
N PHE A 9 -2.89 6.61 -7.73
CA PHE A 9 -2.14 6.16 -6.56
C PHE A 9 -2.57 4.75 -6.16
N ARG A 10 -3.87 4.49 -6.12
CA ARG A 10 -4.37 3.16 -5.79
C ARG A 10 -3.97 2.11 -6.82
N GLU A 11 -4.00 2.47 -8.10
CA GLU A 11 -3.56 1.57 -9.16
C GLU A 11 -2.09 1.22 -9.01
N GLN A 12 -1.27 2.20 -8.64
CA GLN A 12 0.15 1.97 -8.42
C GLN A 12 0.37 1.03 -7.23
N ILE A 13 -0.38 1.22 -6.16
CA ILE A 13 -0.32 0.33 -4.99
C ILE A 13 -0.69 -1.09 -5.41
N ASP A 14 -1.74 -1.25 -6.20
CA ASP A 14 -2.17 -2.56 -6.66
C ASP A 14 -1.12 -3.23 -7.55
N GLN A 15 -0.44 -2.47 -8.40
CA GLN A 15 0.64 -2.99 -9.22
C GLN A 15 1.80 -3.51 -8.38
N TRP A 16 2.20 -2.74 -7.39
CA TRP A 16 3.26 -3.19 -6.47
C TRP A 16 2.85 -4.43 -5.70
N ASN A 17 1.60 -4.47 -5.28
CA ASN A 17 1.07 -5.62 -4.55
C ASN A 17 1.11 -6.89 -5.42
N ASP A 18 0.73 -6.77 -6.70
CA ASP A 18 0.76 -7.89 -7.64
C ASP A 18 2.19 -8.36 -7.93
N ALA A 19 3.16 -7.46 -7.84
CA ALA A 19 4.56 -7.77 -8.07
C ALA A 19 5.29 -8.20 -6.79
N ASP A 20 4.56 -8.37 -5.68
CA ASP A 20 5.10 -8.71 -4.36
C ASP A 20 6.06 -7.65 -3.83
N GLU A 21 5.92 -6.41 -4.28
CA GLU A 21 6.73 -5.29 -3.81
C GLU A 21 6.03 -4.58 -2.64
N PHE A 22 5.79 -5.33 -1.57
CA PHE A 22 5.01 -4.85 -0.43
C PHE A 22 5.70 -3.72 0.32
N SER A 23 7.03 -3.72 0.36
CA SER A 23 7.77 -2.62 0.99
C SER A 23 7.48 -1.28 0.32
N ARG A 24 7.34 -1.28 -1.00
CA ARG A 24 7.02 -0.07 -1.73
C ARG A 24 5.62 0.44 -1.41
N CYS A 25 4.68 -0.51 -1.29
CA CYS A 25 3.31 -0.16 -0.86
C CYS A 25 3.33 0.51 0.50
N ILE A 26 4.05 -0.07 1.45
CA ILE A 26 4.14 0.44 2.80
C ILE A 26 4.74 1.84 2.80
N GLU A 27 5.87 2.03 2.14
CA GLU A 27 6.53 3.33 2.09
C GLU A 27 5.64 4.41 1.49
N ALA A 28 4.96 4.08 0.38
CA ALA A 28 4.10 5.04 -0.29
C ALA A 28 2.90 5.45 0.58
N ILE A 29 2.28 4.48 1.24
CA ILE A 29 1.12 4.77 2.08
C ILE A 29 1.53 5.49 3.35
N GLU A 30 2.65 5.11 3.95
CA GLU A 30 3.13 5.76 5.17
C GLU A 30 3.62 7.18 4.94
N ALA A 31 3.93 7.53 3.70
CA ALA A 31 4.25 8.91 3.35
C ALA A 31 3.04 9.84 3.44
N ILE A 32 1.83 9.28 3.44
CA ILE A 32 0.60 10.06 3.58
C ILE A 32 0.27 10.16 5.07
N PRO A 33 -0.05 11.37 5.58
CA PRO A 33 -0.45 11.51 6.98
C PRO A 33 -1.61 10.56 7.32
N GLU A 34 -1.56 9.94 8.47
CA GLU A 34 -2.52 8.92 8.89
C GLU A 34 -3.97 9.37 8.70
N GLN A 35 -4.26 10.61 9.05
CA GLN A 35 -5.63 11.16 8.97
C GLN A 35 -6.09 11.40 7.55
N GLU A 36 -5.18 11.36 6.57
CA GLU A 36 -5.52 11.55 5.17
C GLU A 36 -5.54 10.24 4.38
N ARG A 37 -5.17 9.12 5.00
CA ARG A 37 -5.09 7.83 4.31
C ARG A 37 -6.46 7.27 3.93
N GLY A 38 -7.45 7.48 4.77
CA GLY A 38 -8.77 6.90 4.54
C GLY A 38 -8.79 5.39 4.80
N TYR A 39 -9.99 4.82 4.73
CA TYR A 39 -10.19 3.43 5.07
C TYR A 39 -9.48 2.47 4.09
N LEU A 40 -9.61 2.73 2.79
CA LEU A 40 -9.05 1.83 1.79
C LEU A 40 -7.53 1.74 1.88
N LEU A 41 -6.85 2.86 2.04
CA LEU A 41 -5.39 2.86 2.15
C LEU A 41 -4.94 2.21 3.45
N THR A 42 -5.69 2.41 4.52
CA THR A 42 -5.39 1.76 5.80
C THR A 42 -5.47 0.25 5.68
N VAL A 43 -6.49 -0.26 5.00
CA VAL A 43 -6.65 -1.70 4.74
C VAL A 43 -5.50 -2.21 3.88
N LYS A 44 -5.16 -1.49 2.82
CA LYS A 44 -4.07 -1.89 1.94
C LYS A 44 -2.73 -1.93 2.67
N LEU A 45 -2.52 -0.99 3.58
CA LEU A 45 -1.30 -0.96 4.39
C LEU A 45 -1.22 -2.20 5.29
N SER A 46 -2.32 -2.54 5.96
CA SER A 46 -2.36 -3.73 6.82
C SER A 46 -2.09 -5.00 6.03
N LEU A 47 -2.69 -5.11 4.84
CA LEU A 47 -2.46 -6.27 3.97
C LEU A 47 -1.01 -6.34 3.50
N ALA A 48 -0.41 -5.20 3.19
CA ALA A 48 0.99 -5.16 2.77
C ALA A 48 1.92 -5.64 3.87
N TYR A 49 1.67 -5.22 5.11
CA TYR A 49 2.45 -5.70 6.25
C TYR A 49 2.31 -7.20 6.45
N SER A 50 1.08 -7.71 6.37
CA SER A 50 0.82 -9.14 6.52
C SER A 50 1.54 -9.95 5.43
N ASN A 51 1.45 -9.48 4.19
CA ASN A 51 2.08 -10.18 3.07
C ASN A 51 3.59 -10.14 3.17
N LEU A 52 4.13 -9.01 3.60
CA LEU A 52 5.58 -8.88 3.79
C LEU A 52 6.08 -9.83 4.87
N ALA A 53 5.33 -9.98 5.95
CA ALA A 53 5.68 -10.90 7.02
C ALA A 53 5.71 -12.34 6.51
N VAL A 54 4.74 -12.72 5.68
CA VAL A 54 4.69 -14.07 5.09
C VAL A 54 5.91 -14.30 4.22
N LEU A 55 6.27 -13.34 3.37
CA LEU A 55 7.46 -13.44 2.53
C LEU A 55 8.73 -13.56 3.37
N GLY A 56 8.78 -12.79 4.45
CA GLY A 56 9.93 -12.82 5.36
C GLY A 56 10.12 -14.18 6.01
N ASP A 57 9.02 -14.88 6.28
CA ASP A 57 9.09 -16.19 6.90
C ASP A 57 9.69 -17.27 6.00
N HIS A 58 9.68 -17.02 4.70
CA HIS A 58 10.27 -17.94 3.74
C HIS A 58 11.74 -17.66 3.46
N GLY A 59 12.20 -16.54 3.94
CA GLY A 59 13.59 -16.15 3.79
C GLY A 59 14.47 -16.83 4.83
#